data_760c3f5b715e95c74d5b937a16c13a90
#
_entry.id   760c3f5b715e95c74d5b937a16c13a90
#
_cell.length_a   1.000
_cell.length_b   1.000
_cell.length_c   1.000
_cell.angle_alpha   90.00
_cell.angle_beta   90.00
_cell.angle_gamma   90.00
#
_symmetry.space_group_name_H-M   'P 1'
#
loop_
_entity.id
_entity.type
_entity.pdbx_description
1 polymer ?
#
loop_
_entity_poly.entity_id
_entity_poly.type
_entity_poly.pdbx_seq_one_letter_code
_entity_poly.pdbx_strand_id
1 'polypeptide(L)'
;MAPGPARPPRRPGGAAGSQLRVGVLLLAARFPGQSDSDVLTATTDAAIAAERAGFDDVWFAEHHFMSYGVCPSAMTLAAFVLGRTSRIAVGTAVSVLTVWHPVALAEQAALLDQVSAGRFRLGVGRGGPWVDLEVFGTGVERYESGFAESLDLLLTALSQDKISAAGPLFTFREISMVPRPRTRPWWWRAPRRPRRNWPQPAGCPCCSECTPATTASKK
;
A
#
# COMPACT_ATOMS: atom_id res chain seq x y z
N MET A 1 7.22 23.79 -29.33
CA MET A 1 6.38 22.82 -28.60
C MET A 1 6.06 21.67 -29.56
N ALA A 2 6.70 20.51 -29.39
CA ALA A 2 6.48 19.35 -30.25
C ALA A 2 5.14 18.68 -29.88
N PRO A 3 4.33 18.20 -30.85
CA PRO A 3 3.08 17.52 -30.55
C PRO A 3 3.39 16.20 -29.82
N GLY A 4 2.69 15.95 -28.71
CA GLY A 4 2.82 14.73 -27.94
C GLY A 4 2.40 13.48 -28.75
N PRO A 5 2.89 12.27 -28.36
CA PRO A 5 2.61 11.05 -29.09
C PRO A 5 1.11 10.77 -29.17
N ALA A 6 0.66 10.38 -30.36
CA ALA A 6 -0.73 10.08 -30.67
C ALA A 6 -1.29 8.99 -29.73
N ARG A 7 -2.51 9.21 -29.25
CA ARG A 7 -3.25 8.27 -28.41
C ARG A 7 -3.49 6.96 -29.20
N PRO A 8 -3.10 5.79 -28.68
CA PRO A 8 -3.41 4.54 -29.33
C PRO A 8 -4.93 4.34 -29.45
N PRO A 9 -5.41 3.66 -30.52
CA PRO A 9 -6.83 3.47 -30.75
C PRO A 9 -7.49 2.73 -29.58
N ARG A 10 -8.67 3.22 -29.15
CA ARG A 10 -9.51 2.48 -28.20
C ARG A 10 -9.90 1.14 -28.84
N ARG A 11 -9.71 0.04 -28.11
CA ARG A 11 -10.24 -1.26 -28.54
C ARG A 11 -11.75 -1.15 -28.72
N PRO A 12 -12.31 -1.69 -29.82
CA PRO A 12 -13.76 -1.64 -30.06
C PRO A 12 -14.50 -2.31 -28.93
N GLY A 13 -15.61 -1.69 -28.48
CA GLY A 13 -16.47 -2.15 -27.40
C GLY A 13 -17.03 -3.54 -27.67
N GLY A 14 -16.43 -4.55 -27.06
CA GLY A 14 -17.05 -5.84 -26.86
C GLY A 14 -17.98 -5.77 -25.64
N ALA A 15 -19.04 -6.58 -25.62
CA ALA A 15 -20.04 -6.70 -24.57
C ALA A 15 -19.42 -6.67 -23.16
N ALA A 16 -20.16 -6.16 -22.16
CA ALA A 16 -19.73 -5.93 -20.77
C ALA A 16 -19.33 -7.22 -20.02
N GLY A 17 -18.34 -7.94 -20.52
CA GLY A 17 -17.58 -8.93 -19.80
C GLY A 17 -16.52 -8.19 -18.97
N SER A 18 -16.34 -8.53 -17.73
CA SER A 18 -15.28 -8.00 -16.88
C SER A 18 -13.92 -8.21 -17.57
N GLN A 19 -13.36 -7.16 -18.17
CA GLN A 19 -12.01 -7.25 -18.74
C GLN A 19 -11.04 -7.61 -17.61
N LEU A 20 -10.29 -8.68 -17.80
CA LEU A 20 -9.21 -9.07 -16.91
C LEU A 20 -8.17 -7.92 -16.89
N ARG A 21 -7.84 -7.43 -15.69
CA ARG A 21 -6.76 -6.47 -15.48
C ARG A 21 -5.49 -7.24 -15.13
N VAL A 22 -4.39 -6.84 -15.73
CA VAL A 22 -3.09 -7.46 -15.52
C VAL A 22 -2.13 -6.43 -14.94
N GLY A 23 -1.58 -6.72 -13.76
CA GLY A 23 -0.65 -5.85 -13.06
C GLY A 23 0.67 -6.53 -12.75
N VAL A 24 1.68 -5.72 -12.39
CA VAL A 24 3.00 -6.16 -11.96
C VAL A 24 3.22 -5.73 -10.52
N LEU A 25 3.70 -6.66 -9.66
CA LEU A 25 4.18 -6.35 -8.32
C LEU A 25 5.71 -6.22 -8.35
N LEU A 26 6.22 -5.10 -7.86
CA LEU A 26 7.64 -4.78 -7.79
C LEU A 26 8.08 -4.66 -6.32
N LEU A 27 8.98 -5.51 -5.89
CA LEU A 27 9.44 -5.59 -4.50
C LEU A 27 10.62 -4.66 -4.20
N ALA A 28 11.24 -4.05 -5.22
CA ALA A 28 12.55 -3.39 -5.10
C ALA A 28 13.58 -4.28 -4.40
N ALA A 29 13.66 -5.54 -4.86
CA ALA A 29 14.52 -6.56 -4.26
C ALA A 29 15.98 -6.37 -4.68
N ARG A 30 16.89 -6.36 -3.70
CA ARG A 30 18.33 -6.22 -3.91
C ARG A 30 19.00 -7.58 -3.95
N PHE A 31 19.78 -7.82 -5.02
CA PHE A 31 20.61 -8.99 -5.18
C PHE A 31 22.08 -8.67 -4.90
N PRO A 32 22.93 -9.67 -4.63
CA PRO A 32 24.37 -9.46 -4.40
C PRO A 32 25.01 -8.61 -5.51
N GLY A 33 25.84 -7.64 -5.11
CA GLY A 33 26.56 -6.76 -6.04
C GLY A 33 25.78 -5.54 -6.53
N GLN A 34 24.50 -5.40 -6.19
CA GLN A 34 23.70 -4.21 -6.54
C GLN A 34 23.75 -3.17 -5.42
N SER A 35 23.85 -1.90 -5.80
CA SER A 35 23.61 -0.77 -4.91
C SER A 35 22.10 -0.49 -4.76
N ASP A 36 21.70 0.24 -3.72
CA ASP A 36 20.30 0.67 -3.53
C ASP A 36 19.83 1.53 -4.71
N SER A 37 20.73 2.37 -5.25
CA SER A 37 20.45 3.19 -6.44
C SER A 37 20.13 2.35 -7.66
N ASP A 38 20.91 1.28 -7.90
CA ASP A 38 20.67 0.39 -9.04
C ASP A 38 19.30 -0.27 -8.95
N VAL A 39 18.94 -0.75 -7.75
CA VAL A 39 17.65 -1.42 -7.52
C VAL A 39 16.47 -0.46 -7.70
N LEU A 40 16.55 0.74 -7.12
CA LEU A 40 15.47 1.74 -7.21
C LEU A 40 15.31 2.25 -8.65
N THR A 41 16.42 2.43 -9.38
CA THR A 41 16.41 2.79 -10.79
C THR A 41 15.77 1.68 -11.62
N ALA A 42 16.23 0.44 -11.46
CA ALA A 42 15.67 -0.71 -12.18
C ALA A 42 14.18 -0.94 -11.88
N THR A 43 13.77 -0.74 -10.62
CA THR A 43 12.35 -0.83 -10.22
C THR A 43 11.50 0.23 -10.91
N THR A 44 11.99 1.46 -11.00
CA THR A 44 11.32 2.56 -11.70
C THR A 44 11.22 2.29 -13.20
N ASP A 45 12.32 1.85 -13.81
CA ASP A 45 12.37 1.54 -15.24
C ASP A 45 11.45 0.35 -15.59
N ALA A 46 11.37 -0.66 -14.72
CA ALA A 46 10.43 -1.75 -14.87
C ALA A 46 8.96 -1.28 -14.84
N ALA A 47 8.61 -0.33 -13.96
CA ALA A 47 7.28 0.26 -13.93
C ALA A 47 6.94 1.03 -15.22
N ILE A 48 7.90 1.80 -15.76
CA ILE A 48 7.75 2.52 -17.02
C ILE A 48 7.64 1.53 -18.20
N ALA A 49 8.43 0.46 -18.17
CA ALA A 49 8.36 -0.61 -19.17
C ALA A 49 7.00 -1.33 -19.13
N ALA A 50 6.44 -1.58 -17.94
CA ALA A 50 5.10 -2.14 -17.78
C ALA A 50 4.03 -1.26 -18.44
N GLU A 51 4.09 0.06 -18.28
CA GLU A 51 3.21 0.98 -19.00
C GLU A 51 3.34 0.86 -20.51
N ARG A 52 4.57 0.79 -21.02
CA ARG A 52 4.84 0.64 -22.46
C ARG A 52 4.33 -0.68 -23.00
N ALA A 53 4.47 -1.74 -22.21
CA ALA A 53 3.98 -3.08 -22.54
C ALA A 53 2.45 -3.23 -22.46
N GLY A 54 1.73 -2.21 -21.94
CA GLY A 54 0.28 -2.20 -21.90
C GLY A 54 -0.35 -2.84 -20.66
N PHE A 55 0.43 -3.04 -19.58
CA PHE A 55 -0.12 -3.45 -18.29
C PHE A 55 -1.08 -2.40 -17.74
N ASP A 56 -2.06 -2.86 -16.95
CA ASP A 56 -3.08 -2.01 -16.35
C ASP A 56 -2.62 -1.36 -15.06
N ASP A 57 -1.80 -2.09 -14.26
CA ASP A 57 -1.39 -1.66 -12.93
C ASP A 57 0.08 -2.02 -12.65
N VAL A 58 0.73 -1.20 -11.83
CA VAL A 58 1.99 -1.54 -11.14
C VAL A 58 1.83 -1.30 -9.65
N TRP A 59 2.40 -2.20 -8.84
CA TRP A 59 2.26 -2.20 -7.40
C TRP A 59 3.63 -2.25 -6.75
N PHE A 60 3.85 -1.46 -5.69
CA PHE A 60 5.08 -1.43 -4.93
C PHE A 60 4.90 -1.98 -3.53
N ALA A 61 5.81 -2.85 -3.11
CA ALA A 61 5.90 -3.30 -1.72
C ALA A 61 6.67 -2.28 -0.88
N GLU A 62 6.33 -2.23 0.43
CA GLU A 62 7.00 -1.41 1.43
C GLU A 62 7.74 -2.33 2.41
N HIS A 63 9.03 -2.10 2.58
CA HIS A 63 9.88 -2.84 3.49
C HIS A 63 10.78 -1.88 4.26
N HIS A 64 10.88 -2.09 5.56
CA HIS A 64 11.71 -1.30 6.45
C HIS A 64 12.83 -2.16 7.02
N PHE A 65 14.03 -1.58 7.15
CA PHE A 65 15.21 -2.17 7.82
C PHE A 65 15.63 -3.55 7.27
N MET A 66 15.26 -3.87 6.04
CA MET A 66 15.57 -5.14 5.38
C MET A 66 16.58 -4.92 4.26
N SER A 67 17.65 -5.74 4.25
CA SER A 67 18.72 -5.62 3.25
C SER A 67 18.29 -6.03 1.84
N TYR A 68 17.25 -6.83 1.71
CA TYR A 68 16.76 -7.31 0.41
C TYR A 68 15.64 -6.48 -0.19
N GLY A 69 14.92 -5.70 0.60
CA GLY A 69 13.82 -4.85 0.13
C GLY A 69 14.12 -3.38 0.41
N VAL A 70 14.56 -2.63 -0.60
CA VAL A 70 15.12 -1.28 -0.42
C VAL A 70 14.10 -0.15 -0.60
N CYS A 71 12.80 -0.45 -0.57
CA CYS A 71 11.75 0.56 -0.68
C CYS A 71 11.07 0.82 0.68
N PRO A 72 11.49 1.83 1.44
CA PRO A 72 10.92 2.13 2.76
C PRO A 72 9.61 2.93 2.69
N SER A 73 9.20 3.36 1.50
CA SER A 73 7.95 4.08 1.29
C SER A 73 7.38 3.77 -0.10
N ALA A 74 6.43 2.85 -0.14
CA ALA A 74 5.70 2.54 -1.37
C ALA A 74 4.93 3.77 -1.90
N MET A 75 4.47 4.66 -1.01
CA MET A 75 3.81 5.92 -1.37
C MET A 75 4.74 6.87 -2.14
N THR A 76 5.96 7.06 -1.64
CA THR A 76 6.95 7.96 -2.27
C THR A 76 7.37 7.42 -3.63
N LEU A 77 7.63 6.10 -3.74
CA LEU A 77 7.98 5.49 -5.02
C LEU A 77 6.81 5.55 -6.01
N ALA A 78 5.58 5.33 -5.54
CA ALA A 78 4.38 5.48 -6.36
C ALA A 78 4.23 6.92 -6.88
N ALA A 79 4.45 7.94 -6.04
CA ALA A 79 4.42 9.35 -6.44
C ALA A 79 5.41 9.64 -7.56
N PHE A 80 6.66 9.16 -7.41
CA PHE A 80 7.72 9.33 -8.40
C PHE A 80 7.36 8.68 -9.75
N VAL A 81 6.83 7.45 -9.73
CA VAL A 81 6.44 6.73 -10.95
C VAL A 81 5.18 7.34 -11.59
N LEU A 82 4.21 7.80 -10.80
CA LEU A 82 3.03 8.53 -11.31
C LEU A 82 3.43 9.77 -12.11
N GLY A 83 4.48 10.50 -11.65
CA GLY A 83 5.01 11.66 -12.36
C GLY A 83 5.75 11.32 -13.67
N ARG A 84 6.16 10.06 -13.87
CA ARG A 84 6.90 9.57 -15.04
C ARG A 84 6.06 8.72 -16.00
N THR A 85 4.81 8.48 -15.66
CA THR A 85 3.86 7.68 -16.43
C THR A 85 2.59 8.47 -16.70
N SER A 86 1.79 8.05 -17.68
CA SER A 86 0.60 8.79 -18.11
C SER A 86 -0.71 7.99 -18.10
N ARG A 87 -0.64 6.65 -18.07
CA ARG A 87 -1.80 5.77 -18.23
C ARG A 87 -1.93 4.71 -17.16
N ILE A 88 -0.82 4.04 -16.82
CA ILE A 88 -0.80 2.92 -15.87
C ILE A 88 -1.30 3.37 -14.50
N ALA A 89 -2.12 2.57 -13.85
CA ALA A 89 -2.43 2.78 -12.45
C ALA A 89 -1.24 2.35 -11.59
N VAL A 90 -0.96 3.10 -10.54
CA VAL A 90 0.17 2.84 -9.63
C VAL A 90 -0.35 2.68 -8.22
N GLY A 91 0.04 1.61 -7.55
CA GLY A 91 -0.47 1.31 -6.22
C GLY A 91 0.59 0.84 -5.23
N THR A 92 0.16 0.78 -3.98
CA THR A 92 0.95 0.20 -2.89
C THR A 92 0.42 -1.19 -2.53
N ALA A 93 1.33 -2.16 -2.43
CA ALA A 93 0.98 -3.51 -2.01
C ALA A 93 2.08 -4.09 -1.08
N VAL A 94 2.12 -3.56 0.14
CA VAL A 94 1.16 -2.64 0.76
C VAL A 94 1.87 -1.43 1.36
N SER A 95 1.13 -0.35 1.73
CA SER A 95 1.61 0.59 2.75
C SER A 95 1.36 -0.02 4.13
N VAL A 96 2.37 -0.04 4.99
CA VAL A 96 2.33 -0.70 6.31
C VAL A 96 1.58 0.19 7.31
N LEU A 97 0.25 -0.01 7.43
CA LEU A 97 -0.63 0.88 8.20
C LEU A 97 -0.28 0.95 9.69
N THR A 98 0.39 -0.05 10.24
CA THR A 98 0.77 -0.06 11.66
C THR A 98 1.88 0.93 12.00
N VAL A 99 2.67 1.36 11.02
CA VAL A 99 3.73 2.38 11.21
C VAL A 99 3.29 3.78 10.77
N TRP A 100 2.12 3.91 10.13
CA TRP A 100 1.59 5.18 9.67
C TRP A 100 0.50 5.74 10.59
N HIS A 101 0.41 7.07 10.68
CA HIS A 101 -0.81 7.68 11.21
C HIS A 101 -1.90 7.61 10.12
N PRO A 102 -3.08 6.99 10.39
CA PRO A 102 -4.10 6.75 9.37
C PRO A 102 -4.57 7.99 8.62
N VAL A 103 -4.72 9.12 9.33
CA VAL A 103 -5.14 10.39 8.72
C VAL A 103 -4.06 10.92 7.78
N ALA A 104 -2.78 10.89 8.19
CA ALA A 104 -1.68 11.33 7.34
C ALA A 104 -1.55 10.47 6.06
N LEU A 105 -1.76 9.15 6.19
CA LEU A 105 -1.78 8.26 5.02
C LEU A 105 -2.97 8.56 4.09
N ALA A 106 -4.14 8.89 4.67
CA ALA A 106 -5.32 9.29 3.90
C ALA A 106 -5.09 10.57 3.10
N GLU A 107 -4.49 11.60 3.72
CA GLU A 107 -4.16 12.87 3.05
C GLU A 107 -3.19 12.65 1.88
N GLN A 108 -2.13 11.87 2.09
CA GLN A 108 -1.18 11.53 1.01
C GLN A 108 -1.84 10.74 -0.12
N ALA A 109 -2.69 9.77 0.21
CA ALA A 109 -3.42 8.99 -0.78
C ALA A 109 -4.39 9.88 -1.60
N ALA A 110 -5.11 10.76 -0.93
CA ALA A 110 -6.00 11.71 -1.59
C ALA A 110 -5.23 12.69 -2.48
N LEU A 111 -4.07 13.19 -2.03
CA LEU A 111 -3.19 14.03 -2.83
C LEU A 111 -2.73 13.30 -4.10
N LEU A 112 -2.22 12.07 -3.97
CA LEU A 112 -1.79 11.28 -5.12
C LEU A 112 -2.93 10.96 -6.09
N ASP A 113 -4.12 10.68 -5.58
CA ASP A 113 -5.32 10.47 -6.41
C ASP A 113 -5.67 11.73 -7.23
N GLN A 114 -5.60 12.92 -6.60
CA GLN A 114 -5.86 14.20 -7.27
C GLN A 114 -4.83 14.49 -8.36
N VAL A 115 -3.53 14.47 -8.03
CA VAL A 115 -2.47 14.87 -8.98
C VAL A 115 -2.25 13.86 -10.10
N SER A 116 -2.60 12.60 -9.87
CA SER A 116 -2.51 11.54 -10.88
C SER A 116 -3.77 11.38 -11.73
N ALA A 117 -4.79 12.23 -11.54
CA ALA A 117 -6.09 12.12 -12.20
C ALA A 117 -6.78 10.77 -11.99
N GLY A 118 -6.70 10.23 -10.76
CA GLY A 118 -7.36 8.98 -10.36
C GLY A 118 -6.59 7.72 -10.73
N ARG A 119 -5.28 7.80 -11.01
CA ARG A 119 -4.44 6.61 -11.30
C ARG A 119 -3.82 5.97 -10.06
N PHE A 120 -3.82 6.66 -8.92
CA PHE A 120 -3.28 6.09 -7.69
C PHE A 120 -4.21 5.03 -7.08
N ARG A 121 -3.62 4.00 -6.48
CA ARG A 121 -4.33 2.92 -5.77
C ARG A 121 -3.67 2.69 -4.42
N LEU A 122 -4.44 2.86 -3.34
CA LEU A 122 -3.94 2.59 -1.99
C LEU A 122 -4.24 1.15 -1.59
N GLY A 123 -3.20 0.36 -1.36
CA GLY A 123 -3.29 -0.92 -0.67
C GLY A 123 -2.63 -0.80 0.70
N VAL A 124 -3.28 -1.28 1.74
CA VAL A 124 -2.75 -1.26 3.10
C VAL A 124 -2.72 -2.65 3.70
N GLY A 125 -1.74 -2.87 4.55
CA GLY A 125 -1.58 -4.10 5.29
C GLY A 125 -1.07 -3.84 6.70
N ARG A 126 -1.09 -4.90 7.50
CA ARG A 126 -0.65 -4.83 8.90
C ARG A 126 0.87 -4.69 8.99
N GLY A 127 1.62 -5.19 7.98
CA GLY A 127 3.07 -5.36 8.08
C GLY A 127 3.44 -6.62 8.84
N GLY A 128 4.70 -6.78 9.14
CA GLY A 128 5.20 -8.02 9.74
C GLY A 128 6.24 -7.80 10.84
N PRO A 129 7.42 -7.24 10.54
CA PRO A 129 8.51 -7.23 11.49
C PRO A 129 8.22 -6.36 12.71
N TRP A 130 8.44 -6.92 13.88
CA TRP A 130 8.34 -6.19 15.16
C TRP A 130 9.34 -5.00 15.24
N VAL A 131 10.46 -5.08 14.54
CA VAL A 131 11.46 -4.00 14.47
C VAL A 131 10.88 -2.70 13.93
N ASP A 132 9.96 -2.77 12.98
CA ASP A 132 9.28 -1.60 12.43
C ASP A 132 8.48 -0.88 13.53
N LEU A 133 7.76 -1.64 14.34
CA LEU A 133 6.93 -1.11 15.43
C LEU A 133 7.80 -0.47 16.53
N GLU A 134 8.96 -1.06 16.81
CA GLU A 134 9.93 -0.55 17.79
C GLU A 134 10.53 0.77 17.32
N VAL A 135 11.09 0.79 16.10
CA VAL A 135 11.79 1.96 15.55
C VAL A 135 10.82 3.13 15.32
N PHE A 136 9.61 2.87 14.84
CA PHE A 136 8.60 3.92 14.66
C PHE A 136 7.80 4.25 15.92
N GLY A 137 8.06 3.56 17.03
CA GLY A 137 7.44 3.83 18.33
C GLY A 137 5.94 3.56 18.38
N THR A 138 5.41 2.72 17.47
CA THR A 138 3.97 2.45 17.42
C THR A 138 3.54 1.28 18.33
N GLY A 139 4.47 0.43 18.74
CA GLY A 139 4.26 -0.65 19.70
C GLY A 139 3.49 -1.86 19.14
N VAL A 140 3.64 -3.00 19.84
CA VAL A 140 3.00 -4.27 19.45
C VAL A 140 1.47 -4.18 19.52
N GLU A 141 0.92 -3.38 20.41
CA GLU A 141 -0.53 -3.17 20.52
C GLU A 141 -1.13 -2.66 19.22
N ARG A 142 -0.42 -1.78 18.52
CA ARG A 142 -0.84 -1.26 17.21
C ARG A 142 -0.97 -2.38 16.18
N TYR A 143 -0.10 -3.38 16.25
CA TYR A 143 -0.12 -4.53 15.36
C TYR A 143 -1.20 -5.55 15.75
N GLU A 144 -1.34 -5.88 17.03
CA GLU A 144 -2.21 -6.95 17.51
C GLU A 144 -3.69 -6.55 17.50
N SER A 145 -4.03 -5.47 18.18
CA SER A 145 -5.41 -4.99 18.38
C SER A 145 -5.75 -3.70 17.62
N GLY A 146 -4.79 -2.81 17.44
CA GLY A 146 -5.01 -1.48 16.91
C GLY A 146 -5.13 -1.37 15.39
N PHE A 147 -4.87 -2.44 14.65
CA PHE A 147 -4.99 -2.41 13.18
C PHE A 147 -6.43 -2.13 12.73
N ALA A 148 -7.42 -2.66 13.41
CA ALA A 148 -8.83 -2.44 13.07
C ALA A 148 -9.22 -0.97 13.23
N GLU A 149 -8.86 -0.34 14.36
CA GLU A 149 -9.10 1.09 14.60
C GLU A 149 -8.36 1.96 13.57
N SER A 150 -7.11 1.63 13.28
CA SER A 150 -6.31 2.33 12.26
C SER A 150 -6.96 2.25 10.88
N LEU A 151 -7.47 1.08 10.50
CA LEU A 151 -8.14 0.88 9.21
C LEU A 151 -9.47 1.62 9.15
N ASP A 152 -10.29 1.55 10.20
CA ASP A 152 -11.59 2.24 10.25
C ASP A 152 -11.40 3.77 10.20
N LEU A 153 -10.39 4.31 10.89
CA LEU A 153 -10.05 5.72 10.83
C LEU A 153 -9.55 6.14 9.43
N LEU A 154 -8.68 5.34 8.79
CA LEU A 154 -8.23 5.56 7.41
C LEU A 154 -9.42 5.61 6.44
N LEU A 155 -10.32 4.63 6.55
CA LEU A 155 -11.50 4.54 5.69
C LEU A 155 -12.44 5.72 5.89
N THR A 156 -12.63 6.14 7.12
CA THR A 156 -13.42 7.32 7.49
C THR A 156 -12.79 8.59 6.89
N ALA A 157 -11.48 8.76 7.04
CA ALA A 157 -10.73 9.91 6.51
C ALA A 157 -10.81 10.01 4.97
N LEU A 158 -10.82 8.88 4.26
CA LEU A 158 -10.95 8.86 2.81
C LEU A 158 -12.39 9.08 2.31
N SER A 159 -13.39 8.89 3.17
CA SER A 159 -14.81 8.92 2.75
C SER A 159 -15.60 10.13 3.23
N GLN A 160 -15.20 10.75 4.35
CA GLN A 160 -15.95 11.82 4.99
C GLN A 160 -15.26 13.18 4.86
N ASP A 161 -16.04 14.27 4.81
CA ASP A 161 -15.53 15.65 4.70
C ASP A 161 -14.93 16.15 6.00
N LYS A 162 -15.48 15.66 7.13
CA LYS A 162 -15.02 15.97 8.48
C LYS A 162 -14.93 14.70 9.28
N ILE A 163 -13.92 14.63 10.12
CA ILE A 163 -13.66 13.47 10.98
C ILE A 163 -13.25 13.93 12.38
N SER A 164 -13.53 13.09 13.36
CA SER A 164 -12.97 13.14 14.71
C SER A 164 -12.67 11.72 15.18
N ALA A 165 -11.88 11.58 16.21
CA ALA A 165 -11.61 10.29 16.81
C ALA A 165 -11.66 10.40 18.34
N ALA A 166 -12.20 9.35 18.97
CA ALA A 166 -12.28 9.20 20.43
C ALA A 166 -12.00 7.73 20.82
N GLY A 167 -11.09 7.10 20.10
CA GLY A 167 -10.64 5.73 20.34
C GLY A 167 -9.43 5.65 21.27
N PRO A 168 -9.02 4.44 21.66
CA PRO A 168 -7.87 4.23 22.54
C PRO A 168 -6.53 4.63 21.90
N LEU A 169 -6.38 4.51 20.58
CA LEU A 169 -5.13 4.84 19.88
C LEU A 169 -5.16 6.23 19.23
N PHE A 170 -6.34 6.72 18.88
CA PHE A 170 -6.50 8.01 18.22
C PHE A 170 -7.58 8.82 18.92
N THR A 171 -7.22 10.01 19.38
CA THR A 171 -8.15 10.96 19.98
C THR A 171 -7.84 12.36 19.47
N PHE A 172 -8.80 12.98 18.77
CA PHE A 172 -8.70 14.36 18.32
C PHE A 172 -10.09 14.94 18.04
N ARG A 173 -10.18 16.28 18.11
CA ARG A 173 -11.38 17.04 17.79
C ARG A 173 -11.73 16.96 16.30
N GLU A 174 -12.93 17.40 15.92
CA GLU A 174 -13.34 17.47 14.52
C GLU A 174 -12.36 18.31 13.68
N ILE A 175 -11.94 17.73 12.57
CA ILE A 175 -11.10 18.35 11.54
C ILE A 175 -11.70 18.13 10.16
N SER A 176 -11.42 19.04 9.22
CA SER A 176 -11.78 18.88 7.81
C SER A 176 -10.69 18.08 7.06
N MET A 177 -11.12 17.15 6.21
CA MET A 177 -10.22 16.36 5.35
C MET A 177 -9.97 17.07 4.02
N VAL A 178 -8.75 17.53 3.80
CA VAL A 178 -8.31 18.25 2.59
C VAL A 178 -6.89 17.79 2.20
N PRO A 179 -6.68 17.36 0.91
CA PRO A 179 -7.66 17.26 -0.16
C PRO A 179 -8.59 16.06 -0.02
N ARG A 180 -9.67 16.06 -0.77
CA ARG A 180 -10.56 14.90 -0.87
C ARG A 180 -10.11 13.99 -2.02
N PRO A 181 -10.24 12.66 -1.92
CA PRO A 181 -10.02 11.78 -3.07
C PRO A 181 -10.94 12.15 -4.24
N ARG A 182 -10.41 12.11 -5.45
CA ARG A 182 -11.16 12.35 -6.69
C ARG A 182 -12.06 11.18 -7.04
N THR A 183 -11.56 9.99 -6.80
CA THR A 183 -12.28 8.74 -7.07
C THR A 183 -12.67 8.08 -5.76
N ARG A 184 -13.86 7.50 -5.71
CA ARG A 184 -14.16 6.59 -4.60
C ARG A 184 -13.26 5.39 -4.74
N PRO A 185 -12.52 5.01 -3.71
CA PRO A 185 -11.57 3.91 -3.78
C PRO A 185 -12.25 2.63 -4.24
N TRP A 186 -11.74 1.98 -5.30
CA TRP A 186 -12.32 0.75 -5.87
C TRP A 186 -12.32 -0.44 -4.89
N TRP A 187 -11.40 -0.48 -3.94
CA TRP A 187 -11.32 -1.47 -2.86
C TRP A 187 -12.47 -1.36 -1.84
N TRP A 188 -13.22 -0.26 -1.83
CA TRP A 188 -14.45 -0.10 -1.04
C TRP A 188 -15.55 -1.12 -1.41
N ARG A 189 -15.42 -1.81 -2.53
CA ARG A 189 -16.40 -2.81 -3.01
C ARG A 189 -16.03 -4.25 -2.64
N ALA A 190 -14.90 -4.52 -2.00
CA ALA A 190 -14.60 -5.88 -1.56
C ALA A 190 -15.53 -6.25 -0.41
N PRO A 191 -16.40 -7.27 -0.55
CA PRO A 191 -17.20 -7.75 0.56
C PRO A 191 -16.25 -8.21 1.68
N ARG A 192 -16.53 -7.83 2.92
CA ARG A 192 -15.83 -8.36 4.10
C ARG A 192 -15.94 -9.89 4.04
N ARG A 193 -14.92 -10.56 3.56
CA ARG A 193 -14.88 -12.01 3.67
C ARG A 193 -14.64 -12.32 5.15
N PRO A 194 -15.50 -13.16 5.77
CA PRO A 194 -15.23 -13.64 7.12
C PRO A 194 -13.87 -14.35 7.09
N ARG A 195 -13.07 -14.19 8.16
CA ARG A 195 -11.81 -14.89 8.32
C ARG A 195 -12.08 -16.39 8.09
N ARG A 196 -11.65 -16.93 6.96
CA ARG A 196 -11.45 -18.37 6.88
C ARG A 196 -10.25 -18.66 7.76
N ASN A 197 -10.45 -19.47 8.79
CA ASN A 197 -9.36 -20.10 9.50
C ASN A 197 -8.55 -20.89 8.47
N TRP A 198 -7.45 -20.30 8.00
CA TRP A 198 -6.52 -21.01 7.14
C TRP A 198 -5.78 -21.99 8.04
N PRO A 199 -5.85 -23.30 7.78
CA PRO A 199 -5.04 -24.24 8.55
C PRO A 199 -3.57 -23.87 8.34
N GLN A 200 -2.86 -23.60 9.43
CA GLN A 200 -1.42 -23.39 9.40
C GLN A 200 -0.79 -24.68 8.87
N PRO A 201 -0.03 -24.68 7.77
CA PRO A 201 0.69 -25.87 7.35
C PRO A 201 1.71 -26.22 8.43
N ALA A 202 1.55 -27.38 9.05
CA ALA A 202 2.56 -27.92 9.95
C ALA A 202 3.85 -28.13 9.15
N GLY A 203 4.95 -27.43 9.55
CA GLY A 203 6.27 -27.68 9.01
C GLY A 203 6.87 -26.61 8.11
N CYS A 204 6.46 -25.33 8.20
CA CYS A 204 7.18 -24.25 7.52
C CYS A 204 8.49 -23.92 8.27
N PRO A 205 9.70 -24.11 7.69
CA PRO A 205 10.98 -23.85 8.36
C PRO A 205 11.20 -22.39 8.77
N CYS A 206 10.48 -21.46 8.19
CA CYS A 206 10.54 -20.02 8.52
C CYS A 206 9.68 -19.63 9.73
N CYS A 207 8.89 -20.56 10.30
CA CYS A 207 8.04 -20.31 11.47
C CYS A 207 8.64 -20.84 12.79
N SER A 208 9.87 -21.40 12.78
CA SER A 208 10.51 -21.95 13.98
C SER A 208 10.94 -20.90 15.02
N GLU A 209 10.89 -19.62 14.69
CA GLU A 209 11.25 -18.54 15.62
C GLU A 209 10.05 -17.84 16.29
N CYS A 210 8.83 -18.22 15.95
CA CYS A 210 7.61 -17.68 16.56
C CYS A 210 7.00 -18.63 17.59
N THR A 211 7.78 -19.10 18.55
CA THR A 211 7.23 -19.82 19.72
C THR A 211 6.82 -18.79 20.78
N PRO A 212 5.55 -18.71 21.19
CA PRO A 212 5.18 -17.84 22.29
C PRO A 212 5.85 -18.37 23.57
N ALA A 213 6.53 -17.47 24.29
CA ALA A 213 7.10 -17.78 25.60
C ALA A 213 5.99 -18.29 26.52
N THR A 214 6.11 -19.52 26.91
CA THR A 214 5.25 -20.17 27.93
C THR A 214 5.39 -19.41 29.24
N THR A 215 4.34 -18.71 29.67
CA THR A 215 4.28 -18.12 31.01
C THR A 215 4.39 -19.21 32.05
N ALA A 216 5.55 -19.32 32.67
CA ALA A 216 5.73 -20.15 33.85
C ALA A 216 4.92 -19.55 34.99
N SER A 217 3.84 -20.24 35.38
CA SER A 217 3.11 -20.02 36.62
C SER A 217 4.06 -20.22 37.78
N LYS A 218 4.32 -19.19 38.58
CA LYS A 218 4.89 -19.33 39.92
C LYS A 218 3.75 -19.53 40.91
N LYS A 219 3.85 -20.66 41.61
CA LYS A 219 3.13 -20.91 42.85
C LYS A 219 3.62 -19.98 43.96
#